data_f869370b87621962af231345ccb2394e
#
_entry.id   f869370b87621962af231345ccb2394e
#
_cell.length_a   1.000
_cell.length_b   1.000
_cell.length_c   1.000
_cell.angle_alpha   90.00
_cell.angle_beta   90.00
_cell.angle_gamma   90.00
#
_symmetry.space_group_name_H-M   'P 1'
#
loop_
_entity.id
_entity.type
_entity.pdbx_description
1 polymer ?
#
loop_
_entity_poly.entity_id
_entity_poly.type
_entity_poly.pdbx_seq_one_letter_code
_entity_poly.pdbx_strand_id
1 'polypeptide(L)'
;MNSDDLMVFLSVAEAGSVTKAAAQLGYVPSNVSARIHHLETETETTLFYRHSRGMTLTSSGKTLVEYAQRMRRLLHDATVTLQSKDMPRGTLSIGAMETTAAVRLPKMLVSYHRSYAQVEISLVTGPTSELIQQVLQYKIDGAFISGPSELPELSHESVFHEELVLISDLETDMRAIAGSPILVFRTGCSYRFRLEQW
;
A
#
# COMPACT_ATOMS: atom_id res chain seq x y z
N MET A 1 -2.28 3.45 -25.82
CA MET A 1 -1.98 2.68 -24.57
C MET A 1 -3.22 1.91 -24.17
N ASN A 2 -3.17 0.60 -24.13
CA ASN A 2 -4.29 -0.25 -23.72
C ASN A 2 -3.98 -0.99 -22.40
N SER A 3 -5.03 -1.54 -21.76
CA SER A 3 -4.89 -2.24 -20.48
C SER A 3 -3.99 -3.47 -20.56
N ASP A 4 -4.05 -4.21 -21.65
CA ASP A 4 -3.30 -5.45 -21.81
C ASP A 4 -1.80 -5.19 -21.92
N ASP A 5 -1.39 -4.13 -22.61
CA ASP A 5 0.01 -3.74 -22.71
C ASP A 5 0.55 -3.28 -21.36
N LEU A 6 -0.28 -2.59 -20.55
CA LEU A 6 0.07 -2.23 -19.17
C LEU A 6 0.20 -3.45 -18.25
N MET A 7 -0.65 -4.47 -18.40
CA MET A 7 -0.53 -5.71 -17.62
C MET A 7 0.75 -6.47 -18.00
N VAL A 8 1.08 -6.53 -19.27
CA VAL A 8 2.36 -7.11 -19.74
C VAL A 8 3.55 -6.32 -19.20
N PHE A 9 3.49 -4.98 -19.24
CA PHE A 9 4.51 -4.12 -18.68
C PHE A 9 4.73 -4.38 -17.17
N LEU A 10 3.66 -4.48 -16.37
CA LEU A 10 3.75 -4.80 -14.95
C LEU A 10 4.40 -6.16 -14.72
N SER A 11 4.00 -7.18 -15.47
CA SER A 11 4.60 -8.52 -15.37
C SER A 11 6.11 -8.51 -15.65
N VAL A 12 6.55 -7.73 -16.67
CA VAL A 12 7.99 -7.59 -16.94
C VAL A 12 8.71 -6.83 -15.84
N ALA A 13 8.08 -5.79 -15.27
CA ALA A 13 8.64 -5.02 -14.16
C ALA A 13 8.82 -5.88 -12.91
N GLU A 14 7.85 -6.72 -12.59
CA GLU A 14 7.87 -7.64 -11.44
C GLU A 14 8.89 -8.79 -11.64
N ALA A 15 8.92 -9.39 -12.84
CA ALA A 15 9.80 -10.52 -13.14
C ALA A 15 11.26 -10.13 -13.42
N GLY A 16 11.52 -8.85 -13.76
CA GLY A 16 12.83 -8.35 -14.20
C GLY A 16 13.35 -9.00 -15.51
N SER A 17 12.48 -9.69 -16.25
CA SER A 17 12.86 -10.47 -17.43
C SER A 17 11.66 -10.72 -18.35
N VAL A 18 11.83 -10.44 -19.64
CA VAL A 18 10.84 -10.73 -20.67
C VAL A 18 10.49 -12.23 -20.72
N THR A 19 11.50 -13.09 -20.64
CA THR A 19 11.29 -14.54 -20.72
C THR A 19 10.50 -15.08 -19.54
N LYS A 20 10.80 -14.60 -18.31
CA LYS A 20 10.05 -15.00 -17.12
C LYS A 20 8.61 -14.48 -17.15
N ALA A 21 8.42 -13.21 -17.54
CA ALA A 21 7.09 -12.62 -17.69
C ALA A 21 6.26 -13.35 -18.75
N ALA A 22 6.87 -13.69 -19.88
CA ALA A 22 6.21 -14.43 -20.95
C ALA A 22 5.73 -15.81 -20.46
N ALA A 23 6.56 -16.53 -19.70
CA ALA A 23 6.19 -17.82 -19.12
C ALA A 23 5.02 -17.69 -18.13
N GLN A 24 5.00 -16.64 -17.29
CA GLN A 24 3.91 -16.37 -16.35
C GLN A 24 2.59 -16.04 -17.04
N LEU A 25 2.65 -15.30 -18.15
CA LEU A 25 1.49 -14.85 -18.93
C LEU A 25 1.00 -15.88 -19.96
N GLY A 26 1.73 -16.97 -20.17
CA GLY A 26 1.43 -17.93 -21.25
C GLY A 26 1.69 -17.36 -22.65
N TYR A 27 2.59 -16.39 -22.78
CA TYR A 27 2.96 -15.75 -24.05
C TYR A 27 4.33 -16.22 -24.53
N VAL A 28 4.61 -15.99 -25.82
CA VAL A 28 5.97 -16.11 -26.36
C VAL A 28 6.77 -14.84 -26.06
N PRO A 29 8.08 -14.91 -25.78
CA PRO A 29 8.90 -13.76 -25.44
C PRO A 29 8.89 -12.62 -26.49
N SER A 30 8.76 -12.96 -27.77
CA SER A 30 8.65 -11.98 -28.86
C SER A 30 7.39 -11.14 -28.77
N ASN A 31 6.26 -11.72 -28.37
CA ASN A 31 5.00 -11.00 -28.16
C ASN A 31 5.15 -9.99 -27.00
N VAL A 32 5.69 -10.43 -25.87
CA VAL A 32 5.95 -9.55 -24.73
C VAL A 32 6.89 -8.40 -25.12
N SER A 33 7.98 -8.70 -25.84
CA SER A 33 8.92 -7.67 -26.32
C SER A 33 8.26 -6.66 -27.26
N ALA A 34 7.39 -7.13 -28.19
CA ALA A 34 6.68 -6.26 -29.10
C ALA A 34 5.71 -5.32 -28.37
N ARG A 35 4.98 -5.83 -27.36
CA ARG A 35 4.07 -5.01 -26.54
C ARG A 35 4.82 -3.95 -25.72
N ILE A 36 5.96 -4.29 -25.11
CA ILE A 36 6.80 -3.32 -24.42
C ILE A 36 7.30 -2.25 -25.40
N HIS A 37 7.78 -2.66 -26.59
CA HIS A 37 8.24 -1.71 -27.60
C HIS A 37 7.12 -0.80 -28.10
N HIS A 38 5.92 -1.35 -28.32
CA HIS A 38 4.73 -0.56 -28.66
C HIS A 38 4.41 0.49 -27.60
N LEU A 39 4.45 0.10 -26.33
CA LEU A 39 4.20 1.00 -25.21
C LEU A 39 5.28 2.11 -25.11
N GLU A 40 6.56 1.77 -25.27
CA GLU A 40 7.67 2.72 -25.31
C GLU A 40 7.56 3.70 -26.49
N THR A 41 7.10 3.21 -27.66
CA THR A 41 6.87 4.06 -28.83
C THR A 41 5.69 5.01 -28.64
N GLU A 42 4.58 4.52 -28.10
CA GLU A 42 3.37 5.31 -27.85
C GLU A 42 3.58 6.39 -26.77
N THR A 43 4.40 6.09 -25.77
CA THR A 43 4.75 7.04 -24.71
C THR A 43 5.97 7.90 -25.02
N GLU A 44 6.59 7.69 -26.18
CA GLU A 44 7.83 8.35 -26.63
C GLU A 44 8.95 8.29 -25.58
N THR A 45 8.98 7.20 -24.80
CA THR A 45 9.92 7.09 -23.68
C THR A 45 10.38 5.65 -23.45
N THR A 46 11.65 5.48 -23.08
CA THR A 46 12.19 4.18 -22.68
C THR A 46 11.74 3.86 -21.26
N LEU A 47 11.11 2.70 -21.08
CA LEU A 47 10.58 2.26 -19.78
C LEU A 47 11.54 1.30 -19.07
N PHE A 48 12.39 0.60 -19.83
CA PHE A 48 13.35 -0.36 -19.27
C PHE A 48 14.78 -0.13 -19.79
N TYR A 49 15.76 -0.28 -18.92
CA TYR A 49 17.14 -0.54 -19.28
C TYR A 49 17.30 -2.04 -19.52
N ARG A 50 17.86 -2.41 -20.68
CA ARG A 50 18.16 -3.79 -21.05
C ARG A 50 19.64 -4.11 -20.78
N HIS A 51 19.91 -5.17 -20.08
CA HIS A 51 21.27 -5.62 -19.79
C HIS A 51 21.35 -7.14 -19.78
N SER A 52 22.58 -7.69 -19.75
CA SER A 52 22.82 -9.15 -19.84
C SER A 52 22.13 -9.98 -18.74
N ARG A 53 21.78 -9.37 -17.61
CA ARG A 53 21.11 -10.03 -16.47
C ARG A 53 19.60 -9.86 -16.45
N GLY A 54 19.02 -9.15 -17.41
CA GLY A 54 17.57 -8.90 -17.48
C GLY A 54 17.20 -7.46 -17.82
N MET A 55 16.15 -6.98 -17.21
CA MET A 55 15.62 -5.64 -17.41
C MET A 55 15.42 -4.93 -16.06
N THR A 56 15.74 -3.63 -16.03
CA THR A 56 15.46 -2.76 -14.87
C THR A 56 14.68 -1.54 -15.32
N LEU A 57 13.80 -1.03 -14.46
CA LEU A 57 12.98 0.14 -14.75
C LEU A 57 13.82 1.42 -14.86
N THR A 58 13.50 2.24 -15.86
CA THR A 58 13.93 3.65 -15.91
C THR A 58 13.15 4.48 -14.90
N SER A 59 13.44 5.77 -14.77
CA SER A 59 12.62 6.70 -13.99
C SER A 59 11.18 6.76 -14.51
N SER A 60 11.00 6.88 -15.83
CA SER A 60 9.68 6.86 -16.48
C SER A 60 8.97 5.53 -16.28
N GLY A 61 9.71 4.41 -16.34
CA GLY A 61 9.17 3.09 -16.02
C GLY A 61 8.63 2.98 -14.61
N LYS A 62 9.34 3.51 -13.61
CA LYS A 62 8.89 3.54 -12.22
C LYS A 62 7.58 4.34 -12.07
N THR A 63 7.52 5.51 -12.70
CA THR A 63 6.29 6.32 -12.73
C THR A 63 5.14 5.56 -13.37
N LEU A 64 5.38 4.90 -14.52
CA LEU A 64 4.32 4.14 -15.20
C LEU A 64 3.84 2.94 -14.37
N VAL A 65 4.71 2.29 -13.59
CA VAL A 65 4.31 1.20 -12.67
C VAL A 65 3.21 1.66 -11.72
N GLU A 66 3.35 2.86 -11.13
CA GLU A 66 2.36 3.40 -10.20
C GLU A 66 0.99 3.56 -10.88
N TYR A 67 0.94 4.15 -12.07
CA TYR A 67 -0.30 4.31 -12.83
C TYR A 67 -0.89 2.97 -13.30
N ALA A 68 -0.05 2.05 -13.76
CA ALA A 68 -0.50 0.75 -14.23
C ALA A 68 -1.07 -0.12 -13.08
N GLN A 69 -0.47 -0.05 -11.89
CA GLN A 69 -0.99 -0.70 -10.70
C GLN A 69 -2.36 -0.13 -10.29
N ARG A 70 -2.52 1.19 -10.34
CA ARG A 70 -3.82 1.86 -10.09
C ARG A 70 -4.88 1.40 -11.07
N MET A 71 -4.57 1.37 -12.37
CA MET A 71 -5.49 0.90 -13.39
C MET A 71 -5.87 -0.57 -13.20
N ARG A 72 -4.90 -1.46 -12.92
CA ARG A 72 -5.14 -2.87 -12.62
C ARG A 72 -6.14 -3.02 -11.47
N ARG A 73 -5.97 -2.24 -10.41
CA ARG A 73 -6.86 -2.29 -9.25
C ARG A 73 -8.25 -1.80 -9.60
N LEU A 74 -8.39 -0.66 -10.28
CA LEU A 74 -9.70 -0.13 -10.70
C LEU A 74 -10.47 -1.13 -11.56
N LEU A 75 -9.81 -1.82 -12.49
CA LEU A 75 -10.43 -2.86 -13.31
C LEU A 75 -10.86 -4.07 -12.48
N HIS A 76 -10.05 -4.46 -11.51
CA HIS A 76 -10.38 -5.53 -10.57
C HIS A 76 -11.59 -5.16 -9.73
N ASP A 77 -11.60 -3.98 -9.11
CA ASP A 77 -12.67 -3.49 -8.25
C ASP A 77 -14.00 -3.37 -9.02
N ALA A 78 -13.95 -2.85 -10.26
CA ALA A 78 -15.12 -2.80 -11.13
C ALA A 78 -15.66 -4.22 -11.40
N THR A 79 -14.78 -5.17 -11.70
CA THR A 79 -15.17 -6.56 -11.96
C THR A 79 -15.79 -7.20 -10.73
N VAL A 80 -15.16 -7.03 -9.56
CA VAL A 80 -15.66 -7.55 -8.28
C VAL A 80 -17.01 -6.94 -7.93
N THR A 81 -17.14 -5.61 -8.07
CA THR A 81 -18.41 -4.89 -7.78
C THR A 81 -19.55 -5.38 -8.66
N LEU A 82 -19.31 -5.52 -9.95
CA LEU A 82 -20.33 -6.00 -10.90
C LEU A 82 -20.72 -7.46 -10.69
N GLN A 83 -19.80 -8.28 -10.21
CA GLN A 83 -20.03 -9.70 -9.94
C GLN A 83 -20.60 -9.99 -8.55
N SER A 84 -20.46 -9.07 -7.61
CA SER A 84 -20.92 -9.20 -6.22
C SER A 84 -22.36 -8.71 -6.10
N LYS A 85 -23.34 -9.58 -6.39
CA LYS A 85 -24.76 -9.20 -6.27
C LYS A 85 -25.26 -9.16 -4.83
N ASP A 86 -24.77 -10.02 -3.93
CA ASP A 86 -25.34 -10.15 -2.58
C ASP A 86 -24.33 -10.35 -1.44
N MET A 87 -23.07 -10.69 -1.70
CA MET A 87 -22.06 -10.90 -0.66
C MET A 87 -20.67 -10.41 -1.08
N PRO A 88 -19.98 -9.62 -0.24
CA PRO A 88 -18.60 -9.21 -0.46
C PRO A 88 -17.67 -10.41 -0.63
N ARG A 89 -16.77 -10.33 -1.61
CA ARG A 89 -15.74 -11.35 -1.91
C ARG A 89 -14.49 -10.69 -2.50
N GLY A 90 -13.38 -11.39 -2.51
CA GLY A 90 -12.08 -10.89 -2.99
C GLY A 90 -11.14 -10.59 -1.84
N THR A 91 -10.13 -9.77 -2.07
CA THR A 91 -9.11 -9.44 -1.08
C THR A 91 -9.35 -8.05 -0.52
N LEU A 92 -9.33 -7.91 0.80
CA LEU A 92 -9.32 -6.64 1.53
C LEU A 92 -7.94 -6.46 2.16
N SER A 93 -7.18 -5.49 1.65
CA SER A 93 -5.82 -5.21 2.09
C SER A 93 -5.82 -3.98 3.01
N ILE A 94 -5.52 -4.17 4.29
CA ILE A 94 -5.61 -3.11 5.32
C ILE A 94 -4.22 -2.83 5.88
N GLY A 95 -3.89 -1.55 6.03
CA GLY A 95 -2.76 -1.10 6.82
C GLY A 95 -3.16 -0.73 8.23
N ALA A 96 -2.28 -0.94 9.21
CA ALA A 96 -2.49 -0.44 10.56
C ALA A 96 -1.17 -0.15 11.27
N MET A 97 -1.20 0.78 12.23
CA MET A 97 -0.10 0.90 13.18
C MET A 97 0.00 -0.38 14.02
N GLU A 98 1.20 -0.75 14.43
CA GLU A 98 1.48 -1.99 15.18
C GLU A 98 0.58 -2.15 16.41
N THR A 99 0.41 -1.08 17.20
CA THR A 99 -0.45 -1.09 18.39
C THR A 99 -1.92 -1.30 18.04
N THR A 100 -2.41 -0.65 17.01
CA THR A 100 -3.78 -0.82 16.51
C THR A 100 -4.00 -2.25 16.00
N ALA A 101 -3.06 -2.77 15.22
CA ALA A 101 -3.10 -4.14 14.71
C ALA A 101 -3.10 -5.19 15.82
N ALA A 102 -2.31 -4.98 16.89
CA ALA A 102 -2.20 -5.93 18.00
C ALA A 102 -3.39 -5.88 18.96
N VAL A 103 -3.95 -4.70 19.24
CA VAL A 103 -4.90 -4.50 20.33
C VAL A 103 -6.34 -4.31 19.85
N ARG A 104 -6.54 -3.53 18.80
CA ARG A 104 -7.89 -3.13 18.34
C ARG A 104 -8.46 -4.05 17.25
N LEU A 105 -7.65 -4.37 16.26
CA LEU A 105 -8.15 -5.07 15.07
C LEU A 105 -8.51 -6.55 15.27
N PRO A 106 -7.88 -7.37 16.13
CA PRO A 106 -8.12 -8.81 16.13
C PRO A 106 -9.59 -9.20 16.28
N LYS A 107 -10.30 -8.58 17.22
CA LYS A 107 -11.73 -8.85 17.44
C LYS A 107 -12.59 -8.41 16.26
N MET A 108 -12.27 -7.26 15.65
CA MET A 108 -12.99 -6.72 14.48
C MET A 108 -12.79 -7.61 13.25
N LEU A 109 -11.55 -8.03 12.99
CA LEU A 109 -11.21 -8.89 11.86
C LEU A 109 -11.86 -10.28 11.96
N VAL A 110 -11.89 -10.86 13.16
CA VAL A 110 -12.61 -12.12 13.41
C VAL A 110 -14.11 -11.96 13.16
N SER A 111 -14.72 -10.88 13.65
CA SER A 111 -16.15 -10.61 13.42
C SER A 111 -16.44 -10.39 11.93
N TYR A 112 -15.61 -9.61 11.25
CA TYR A 112 -15.75 -9.36 9.82
C TYR A 112 -15.62 -10.65 8.99
N HIS A 113 -14.61 -11.47 9.26
CA HIS A 113 -14.43 -12.74 8.56
C HIS A 113 -15.57 -13.72 8.77
N ARG A 114 -16.19 -13.74 9.97
CA ARG A 114 -17.39 -14.54 10.22
C ARG A 114 -18.60 -14.09 9.39
N SER A 115 -18.73 -12.78 9.18
CA SER A 115 -19.82 -12.22 8.38
C SER A 115 -19.56 -12.34 6.87
N TYR A 116 -18.31 -12.31 6.45
CA TYR A 116 -17.88 -12.26 5.05
C TYR A 116 -16.74 -13.24 4.78
N ALA A 117 -17.03 -14.53 4.93
CA ALA A 117 -16.04 -15.61 4.82
C ALA A 117 -15.35 -15.71 3.44
N GLN A 118 -15.93 -15.11 2.40
CA GLN A 118 -15.35 -15.07 1.04
C GLN A 118 -14.39 -13.88 0.81
N VAL A 119 -14.18 -13.04 1.84
CA VAL A 119 -13.20 -11.96 1.79
C VAL A 119 -11.90 -12.42 2.45
N GLU A 120 -10.85 -12.46 1.66
CA GLU A 120 -9.48 -12.68 2.15
C GLU A 120 -8.95 -11.36 2.71
N ILE A 121 -8.53 -11.37 3.98
CA ILE A 121 -8.01 -10.18 4.65
C ILE A 121 -6.48 -10.24 4.67
N SER A 122 -5.84 -9.23 4.11
CA SER A 122 -4.40 -8.99 4.20
C SER A 122 -4.15 -7.80 5.13
N LEU A 123 -3.28 -7.97 6.13
CA LEU A 123 -2.93 -6.93 7.09
C LEU A 123 -1.45 -6.58 6.99
N VAL A 124 -1.16 -5.31 6.78
CA VAL A 124 0.21 -4.75 6.75
C VAL A 124 0.38 -3.80 7.92
N THR A 125 1.51 -3.87 8.62
CA THR A 125 1.80 -2.93 9.71
C THR A 125 2.91 -1.96 9.34
N GLY A 126 2.83 -0.74 9.87
CA GLY A 126 3.84 0.28 9.64
C GLY A 126 3.49 1.62 10.29
N PRO A 127 4.39 2.61 10.20
CA PRO A 127 4.12 3.97 10.65
C PRO A 127 3.11 4.68 9.74
N THR A 128 2.39 5.64 10.32
CA THR A 128 1.34 6.42 9.64
C THR A 128 1.78 6.94 8.27
N SER A 129 2.97 7.50 8.16
CA SER A 129 3.47 8.07 6.90
C SER A 129 3.64 7.02 5.78
N GLU A 130 4.15 5.84 6.11
CA GLU A 130 4.31 4.74 5.15
C GLU A 130 2.96 4.15 4.73
N LEU A 131 2.03 4.02 5.68
CA LEU A 131 0.68 3.52 5.41
C LEU A 131 -0.09 4.46 4.48
N ILE A 132 -0.02 5.78 4.72
CA ILE A 132 -0.60 6.79 3.84
C ILE A 132 -0.05 6.64 2.41
N GLN A 133 1.27 6.51 2.26
CA GLN A 133 1.88 6.31 0.95
C GLN A 133 1.40 5.03 0.27
N GLN A 134 1.22 3.94 1.03
CA GLN A 134 0.71 2.69 0.47
C GLN A 134 -0.75 2.82 0.00
N VAL A 135 -1.59 3.58 0.72
CA VAL A 135 -2.97 3.88 0.27
C VAL A 135 -2.95 4.71 -1.02
N LEU A 136 -2.17 5.80 -1.06
CA LEU A 136 -2.03 6.65 -2.25
C LEU A 136 -1.50 5.89 -3.46
N GLN A 137 -0.61 4.91 -3.23
CA GLN A 137 -0.07 4.03 -4.27
C GLN A 137 -1.01 2.86 -4.60
N TYR A 138 -2.18 2.80 -4.00
CA TYR A 138 -3.15 1.70 -4.17
C TYR A 138 -2.57 0.31 -3.86
N LYS A 139 -1.58 0.21 -2.96
CA LYS A 139 -1.04 -1.06 -2.49
C LYS A 139 -1.91 -1.70 -1.42
N ILE A 140 -2.63 -0.87 -0.66
CA ILE A 140 -3.63 -1.26 0.34
C ILE A 140 -4.91 -0.46 0.12
N ASP A 141 -6.06 -0.99 0.55
CA ASP A 141 -7.40 -0.40 0.37
C ASP A 141 -7.67 0.74 1.33
N GLY A 142 -7.12 0.63 2.52
CA GLY A 142 -7.26 1.62 3.57
C GLY A 142 -6.28 1.37 4.70
N ALA A 143 -6.16 2.33 5.62
CA ALA A 143 -5.28 2.19 6.76
C ALA A 143 -5.85 2.84 8.02
N PHE A 144 -5.61 2.19 9.15
CA PHE A 144 -5.83 2.77 10.48
C PHE A 144 -4.57 3.56 10.86
N ILE A 145 -4.70 4.86 10.92
CA ILE A 145 -3.62 5.80 11.22
C ILE A 145 -3.95 6.63 12.46
N SER A 146 -2.97 7.31 13.02
CA SER A 146 -3.19 8.26 14.10
C SER A 146 -3.26 9.68 13.57
N GLY A 147 -4.34 10.37 13.90
CA GLY A 147 -4.64 11.73 13.44
C GLY A 147 -5.28 11.78 12.06
N PRO A 148 -5.85 12.94 11.69
CA PRO A 148 -6.43 13.14 10.37
C PRO A 148 -5.35 13.20 9.29
N SER A 149 -5.71 12.81 8.07
CA SER A 149 -4.92 13.13 6.89
C SER A 149 -5.45 14.41 6.26
N GLU A 150 -4.58 15.37 5.99
CA GLU A 150 -4.94 16.62 5.30
C GLU A 150 -4.85 16.50 3.77
N LEU A 151 -4.56 15.31 3.26
CA LEU A 151 -4.41 15.06 1.84
C LEU A 151 -5.79 14.98 1.17
N PRO A 152 -6.07 15.83 0.16
CA PRO A 152 -7.38 15.91 -0.49
C PRO A 152 -7.76 14.63 -1.25
N GLU A 153 -6.77 13.80 -1.59
CA GLU A 153 -6.97 12.52 -2.27
C GLU A 153 -7.48 11.42 -1.34
N LEU A 154 -7.47 11.64 -0.02
CA LEU A 154 -7.87 10.67 0.98
C LEU A 154 -9.12 11.13 1.73
N SER A 155 -10.12 10.27 1.82
CA SER A 155 -11.19 10.40 2.80
C SER A 155 -10.78 9.73 4.11
N HIS A 156 -11.20 10.30 5.23
CA HIS A 156 -10.93 9.72 6.54
C HIS A 156 -12.16 9.77 7.44
N GLU A 157 -12.23 8.81 8.34
CA GLU A 157 -13.27 8.72 9.38
C GLU A 157 -12.63 8.41 10.71
N SER A 158 -13.10 9.04 11.80
CA SER A 158 -12.61 8.78 13.15
C SER A 158 -13.26 7.51 13.70
N VAL A 159 -12.46 6.47 13.90
CA VAL A 159 -12.93 5.15 14.39
C VAL A 159 -12.62 4.89 15.86
N PHE A 160 -11.53 5.46 16.38
CA PHE A 160 -11.11 5.30 17.76
C PHE A 160 -10.68 6.63 18.36
N HIS A 161 -10.94 6.80 19.66
CA HIS A 161 -10.33 7.85 20.47
C HIS A 161 -9.32 7.20 21.41
N GLU A 162 -8.10 7.70 21.41
CA GLU A 162 -7.01 7.21 22.25
C GLU A 162 -6.41 8.36 23.03
N GLU A 163 -6.16 8.13 24.31
CA GLU A 163 -5.47 9.07 25.18
C GLU A 163 -3.98 8.76 25.20
N LEU A 164 -3.17 9.79 25.02
CA LEU A 164 -1.73 9.68 25.11
C LEU A 164 -1.33 9.93 26.56
N VAL A 165 -0.71 8.97 27.21
CA VAL A 165 -0.25 9.07 28.59
C VAL A 165 1.26 8.93 28.67
N LEU A 166 1.88 9.68 29.59
CA LEU A 166 3.29 9.51 29.93
C LEU A 166 3.39 8.44 31.02
N ILE A 167 4.28 7.49 30.83
CA ILE A 167 4.54 6.42 31.79
C ILE A 167 5.94 6.62 32.38
N SER A 168 6.05 6.58 33.71
CA SER A 168 7.30 6.65 34.45
C SER A 168 7.31 5.56 35.53
N ASP A 169 8.49 5.10 35.93
CA ASP A 169 8.71 4.20 37.07
C ASP A 169 8.78 4.95 38.41
N LEU A 170 8.77 6.27 38.34
CA LEU A 170 8.88 7.15 39.50
C LEU A 170 7.53 7.78 39.85
N GLU A 171 7.20 7.87 41.12
CA GLU A 171 6.18 8.78 41.62
C GLU A 171 6.67 10.24 41.48
N THR A 172 6.77 10.70 40.24
CA THR A 172 7.44 11.96 39.92
C THR A 172 6.40 12.99 39.52
N ASP A 173 6.47 14.17 40.14
CA ASP A 173 5.70 15.34 39.71
C ASP A 173 6.05 15.66 38.27
N MET A 174 5.04 15.99 37.46
CA MET A 174 5.18 16.42 36.07
C MET A 174 6.24 17.53 35.87
N ARG A 175 6.43 18.38 36.90
CA ARG A 175 7.45 19.45 36.89
C ARG A 175 8.88 18.92 36.97
N ALA A 176 9.09 17.75 37.54
CA ALA A 176 10.40 17.13 37.65
C ALA A 176 10.80 16.34 36.39
N ILE A 177 9.86 16.09 35.50
CA ILE A 177 10.09 15.40 34.26
C ILE A 177 10.70 16.32 33.19
N ALA A 178 10.53 17.64 33.31
CA ALA A 178 11.14 18.62 32.42
C ALA A 178 12.67 18.48 32.39
N GLY A 179 13.20 18.11 31.22
CA GLY A 179 14.64 17.85 31.01
C GLY A 179 15.07 16.39 31.19
N SER A 180 14.16 15.48 31.56
CA SER A 180 14.45 14.05 31.61
C SER A 180 14.44 13.43 30.20
N PRO A 181 15.28 12.40 29.93
CA PRO A 181 15.25 11.70 28.67
C PRO A 181 13.93 10.92 28.52
N ILE A 182 13.30 11.02 27.35
CA ILE A 182 12.05 10.34 27.03
C ILE A 182 12.32 9.28 25.97
N LEU A 183 11.82 8.07 26.20
CA LEU A 183 11.81 7.01 25.20
C LEU A 183 10.64 7.19 24.24
N VAL A 184 10.94 7.30 22.96
CA VAL A 184 9.94 7.50 21.91
C VAL A 184 10.20 6.55 20.74
N PHE A 185 9.17 6.34 19.93
CA PHE A 185 9.29 5.58 18.71
C PHE A 185 10.17 6.32 17.68
N ARG A 186 10.58 5.58 16.64
CA ARG A 186 11.36 6.12 15.50
C ARG A 186 10.62 7.26 14.78
N THR A 187 11.36 8.04 14.02
CA THR A 187 10.81 9.10 13.15
C THR A 187 9.71 8.52 12.23
N GLY A 188 8.64 9.28 12.03
CA GLY A 188 7.44 8.85 11.29
C GLY A 188 6.31 8.32 12.19
N CYS A 189 6.56 8.15 13.50
CA CYS A 189 5.52 7.83 14.47
C CYS A 189 4.72 9.10 14.81
N SER A 190 3.40 9.04 14.68
CA SER A 190 2.50 10.15 15.01
C SER A 190 2.48 10.49 16.52
N TYR A 191 2.68 9.52 17.38
CA TYR A 191 2.79 9.77 18.83
C TYR A 191 4.05 10.56 19.17
N ARG A 192 5.18 10.22 18.53
CA ARG A 192 6.41 10.99 18.65
C ARG A 192 6.21 12.42 18.14
N PHE A 193 5.61 12.60 16.99
CA PHE A 193 5.32 13.92 16.42
C PHE A 193 4.48 14.79 17.37
N ARG A 194 3.43 14.21 17.97
CA ARG A 194 2.62 14.93 18.98
C ARG A 194 3.40 15.32 20.21
N LEU A 195 4.27 14.44 20.69
CA LEU A 195 5.12 14.72 21.84
C LEU A 195 6.14 15.83 21.56
N GLU A 196 6.71 15.85 20.35
CA GLU A 196 7.66 16.89 19.93
C GLU A 196 7.01 18.28 19.74
N GLN A 197 5.68 18.32 19.60
CA GLN A 197 4.91 19.57 19.54
C GLN A 197 4.39 20.05 20.91
N TRP A 198 4.42 19.24 21.92
CA TRP A 198 3.98 19.54 23.29
C TRP A 198 5.10 20.21 24.11
#